data_ace3dc5894dbe6f1f037e480b90c9805
#
_entry.id   ace3dc5894dbe6f1f037e480b90c9805
#
_cell.length_a   1.000
_cell.length_b   1.000
_cell.length_c   1.000
_cell.angle_alpha   90.00
_cell.angle_beta   90.00
_cell.angle_gamma   90.00
#
_symmetry.space_group_name_H-M   'P 1'
#
loop_
_entity.id
_entity.type
_entity.pdbx_description
1 polymer ?
#
loop_
_entity_poly.entity_id
_entity_poly.type
_entity_poly.pdbx_seq_one_letter_code
_entity_poly.pdbx_strand_id
1 'polypeptide(L)'
;MLEDDIDMCLLDGSTYKNISFLSTGQRCTVILPIILSHSNKVIIVDQPEDHIDNAFITSTLIKSLKNNKNNQIIFSTHNPNIPVLGEAINIIHLESDGVNGYVKASGSLYDEEIIDSISTVMEGGKDAFVKRAEFYRVES
;
A
#
# COMPACT_ATOMS: atom_id res chain seq x y z
N MET A 1 -2.07 38.40 17.68
CA MET A 1 -1.22 37.32 17.15
C MET A 1 -1.91 36.89 15.85
N LEU A 2 -1.24 36.97 14.71
CA LEU A 2 -1.78 36.46 13.46
C LEU A 2 -1.66 34.93 13.55
N GLU A 3 -2.78 34.21 13.53
CA GLU A 3 -2.79 32.76 13.42
C GLU A 3 -2.68 32.41 11.93
N ASP A 4 -1.71 31.58 11.56
CA ASP A 4 -1.59 31.04 10.22
C ASP A 4 -2.73 30.04 9.98
N ASP A 5 -3.52 30.27 8.95
CA ASP A 5 -4.57 29.33 8.51
C ASP A 5 -3.97 28.44 7.40
N ILE A 6 -4.04 27.12 7.59
CA ILE A 6 -3.50 26.14 6.64
C ILE A 6 -4.65 25.50 5.88
N ASP A 7 -4.70 25.76 4.59
CA ASP A 7 -5.67 25.15 3.67
C ASP A 7 -5.01 24.02 2.86
N MET A 8 -5.55 22.81 2.97
CA MET A 8 -5.12 21.68 2.15
C MET A 8 -6.17 21.39 1.09
N CYS A 9 -5.73 21.32 -0.16
CA CYS A 9 -6.60 21.06 -1.30
C CYS A 9 -6.09 19.92 -2.16
N LEU A 10 -7.01 19.12 -2.71
CA LEU A 10 -6.74 18.13 -3.74
C LEU A 10 -7.11 18.69 -5.11
N LEU A 11 -6.24 18.56 -6.09
CA LEU A 11 -6.58 18.81 -7.49
C LEU A 11 -7.32 17.58 -8.04
N ASP A 12 -8.63 17.75 -8.27
CA ASP A 12 -9.51 16.73 -8.85
C ASP A 12 -9.94 17.19 -10.26
N GLY A 13 -9.35 16.59 -11.27
CA GLY A 13 -9.46 17.06 -12.65
C GLY A 13 -8.86 18.47 -12.81
N SER A 14 -9.71 19.48 -13.03
CA SER A 14 -9.30 20.89 -13.19
C SER A 14 -9.62 21.76 -11.97
N THR A 15 -10.18 21.19 -10.90
CA THR A 15 -10.70 21.97 -9.76
C THR A 15 -9.99 21.58 -8.46
N TYR A 16 -9.57 22.59 -7.70
CA TYR A 16 -9.06 22.38 -6.34
C TYR A 16 -10.24 22.24 -5.37
N LYS A 17 -10.28 21.12 -4.65
CA LYS A 17 -11.26 20.84 -3.60
C LYS A 17 -10.59 20.87 -2.23
N ASN A 18 -11.12 21.66 -1.31
CA ASN A 18 -10.64 21.68 0.07
C ASN A 18 -10.84 20.31 0.73
N ILE A 19 -9.89 19.90 1.57
CA ILE A 19 -9.88 18.59 2.25
C ILE A 19 -11.15 18.31 3.06
N SER A 20 -11.82 19.35 3.56
CA SER A 20 -13.06 19.21 4.33
C SER A 20 -14.23 18.65 3.49
N PHE A 21 -14.20 18.83 2.17
CA PHE A 21 -15.22 18.36 1.22
C PHE A 21 -14.86 17.04 0.53
N LEU A 22 -13.68 16.45 0.85
CA LEU A 22 -13.23 15.22 0.26
C LEU A 22 -13.84 13.99 0.95
N SER A 23 -14.03 12.91 0.18
CA SER A 23 -14.32 11.58 0.73
C SER A 23 -13.15 11.08 1.59
N THR A 24 -13.40 10.06 2.41
CA THR A 24 -12.34 9.45 3.26
C THR A 24 -11.16 8.98 2.40
N GLY A 25 -11.41 8.30 1.29
CA GLY A 25 -10.35 7.86 0.37
C GLY A 25 -9.54 9.03 -0.20
N GLN A 26 -10.22 10.08 -0.69
CA GLN A 26 -9.54 11.27 -1.20
C GLN A 26 -8.72 11.99 -0.11
N ARG A 27 -9.18 12.04 1.13
CA ARG A 27 -8.38 12.57 2.26
C ARG A 27 -7.13 11.75 2.49
N CYS A 28 -7.23 10.41 2.44
CA CYS A 28 -6.07 9.53 2.56
C CYS A 28 -5.05 9.80 1.44
N THR A 29 -5.49 10.05 0.20
CA THR A 29 -4.58 10.38 -0.91
C THR A 29 -3.82 11.69 -0.72
N VAL A 30 -4.38 12.65 0.01
CA VAL A 30 -3.70 13.91 0.34
C VAL A 30 -2.75 13.73 1.52
N ILE A 31 -3.20 13.07 2.58
CA ILE A 31 -2.49 13.04 3.87
C ILE A 31 -1.33 12.04 3.85
N LEU A 32 -1.53 10.85 3.26
CA LEU A 32 -0.55 9.77 3.31
C LEU A 32 0.82 10.14 2.71
N PRO A 33 0.91 10.79 1.52
CA PRO A 33 2.20 11.27 1.01
C PRO A 33 2.89 12.28 1.92
N ILE A 34 2.13 13.14 2.61
CA ILE A 34 2.68 14.13 3.55
C ILE A 34 3.29 13.39 4.76
N ILE A 35 2.57 12.42 5.34
CA ILE A 35 3.09 11.61 6.45
C ILE A 35 4.35 10.86 6.02
N LEU A 36 4.32 10.23 4.85
CA LEU A 36 5.45 9.47 4.32
C LEU A 36 6.65 10.36 3.97
N SER A 37 6.47 11.65 3.73
CA SER A 37 7.57 12.58 3.44
C SER A 37 8.40 12.98 4.66
N HIS A 38 7.90 12.74 5.88
CA HIS A 38 8.66 13.00 7.09
C HIS A 38 9.86 12.05 7.19
N SER A 39 11.05 12.59 7.50
CA SER A 39 12.28 11.81 7.62
C SER A 39 12.56 11.36 9.05
N ASN A 40 13.35 10.29 9.20
CA ASN A 40 13.82 9.75 10.48
C ASN A 40 12.68 9.32 11.43
N LYS A 41 11.67 8.66 10.86
CA LYS A 41 10.51 8.15 11.60
C LYS A 41 10.32 6.65 11.37
N VAL A 42 9.69 5.99 12.34
CA VAL A 42 9.04 4.70 12.15
C VAL A 42 7.58 5.00 11.86
N ILE A 43 7.10 4.58 10.69
CA ILE A 43 5.73 4.81 10.23
C ILE A 43 5.04 3.46 10.12
N ILE A 44 3.89 3.32 10.76
CA ILE A 44 3.05 2.12 10.67
C ILE A 44 1.78 2.51 9.92
N VAL A 45 1.47 1.78 8.85
CA VAL A 45 0.30 1.99 7.99
C VAL A 45 -0.51 0.70 7.98
N ASP A 46 -1.74 0.79 8.45
CA ASP A 46 -2.66 -0.34 8.53
C ASP A 46 -3.67 -0.27 7.39
N GLN A 47 -3.68 -1.30 6.56
CA GLN A 47 -4.61 -1.53 5.45
C GLN A 47 -4.98 -0.28 4.63
N PRO A 48 -4.01 0.41 4.00
CA PRO A 48 -4.29 1.62 3.24
C PRO A 48 -5.23 1.37 2.05
N GLU A 49 -5.23 0.16 1.50
CA GLU A 49 -6.09 -0.25 0.39
C GLU A 49 -7.59 -0.22 0.69
N ASP A 50 -8.00 -0.24 1.94
CA ASP A 50 -9.42 -0.14 2.32
C ASP A 50 -10.03 1.22 1.95
N HIS A 51 -9.19 2.22 1.78
CA HIS A 51 -9.59 3.60 1.51
C HIS A 51 -9.00 4.19 0.24
N ILE A 52 -8.06 3.50 -0.39
CA ILE A 52 -7.28 4.02 -1.52
C ILE A 52 -7.35 3.03 -2.67
N ASP A 53 -7.62 3.51 -3.88
CA ASP A 53 -7.67 2.67 -5.07
C ASP A 53 -6.27 2.18 -5.53
N ASN A 54 -6.26 1.10 -6.31
CA ASN A 54 -5.02 0.50 -6.82
C ASN A 54 -4.22 1.46 -7.72
N ALA A 55 -4.89 2.35 -8.46
CA ALA A 55 -4.19 3.30 -9.32
C ALA A 55 -3.39 4.30 -8.48
N PHE A 56 -3.95 4.78 -7.37
CA PHE A 56 -3.22 5.65 -6.44
C PHE A 56 -2.09 4.90 -5.71
N ILE A 57 -2.33 3.64 -5.28
CA ILE A 57 -1.29 2.81 -4.65
C ILE A 57 -0.09 2.71 -5.59
N THR A 58 -0.30 2.31 -6.84
CA THR A 58 0.78 2.10 -7.81
C THR A 58 1.45 3.38 -8.26
N SER A 59 0.69 4.45 -8.50
CA SER A 59 1.21 5.71 -9.06
C SER A 59 1.84 6.64 -8.03
N THR A 60 1.34 6.65 -6.81
CA THR A 60 1.71 7.66 -5.80
C THR A 60 2.33 7.04 -4.55
N LEU A 61 1.64 6.08 -3.91
CA LEU A 61 2.14 5.48 -2.68
C LEU A 61 3.49 4.79 -2.92
N ILE A 62 3.59 3.92 -3.92
CA ILE A 62 4.82 3.20 -4.24
C ILE A 62 5.96 4.15 -4.58
N LYS A 63 5.70 5.22 -5.34
CA LYS A 63 6.73 6.24 -5.63
C LYS A 63 7.20 6.96 -4.37
N SER A 64 6.28 7.28 -3.46
CA SER A 64 6.63 7.91 -2.19
C SER A 64 7.49 7.01 -1.31
N LEU A 65 7.22 5.69 -1.30
CA LEU A 65 8.02 4.70 -0.59
C LEU A 65 9.45 4.62 -1.15
N LYS A 66 9.58 4.50 -2.46
CA LYS A 66 10.90 4.40 -3.13
C LYS A 66 11.78 5.65 -2.94
N ASN A 67 11.16 6.81 -2.82
CA ASN A 67 11.87 8.07 -2.60
C ASN A 67 12.27 8.29 -1.13
N ASN A 68 11.66 7.59 -0.19
CA ASN A 68 11.88 7.81 1.24
C ASN A 68 12.73 6.70 1.88
N LYS A 69 14.04 6.74 1.61
CA LYS A 69 14.99 5.71 2.07
C LYS A 69 15.43 5.86 3.54
N ASN A 70 15.02 6.93 4.22
CA ASN A 70 15.49 7.25 5.58
C ASN A 70 14.49 6.86 6.67
N ASN A 71 13.36 6.25 6.31
CA ASN A 71 12.33 5.81 7.25
C ASN A 71 12.26 4.30 7.30
N GLN A 72 11.90 3.78 8.48
CA GLN A 72 11.35 2.43 8.58
C GLN A 72 9.83 2.53 8.41
N ILE A 73 9.30 1.86 7.39
CA ILE A 73 7.85 1.84 7.12
C ILE A 73 7.36 0.40 7.23
N ILE A 74 6.33 0.19 8.03
CA ILE A 74 5.70 -1.11 8.26
C ILE A 74 4.27 -1.03 7.76
N PHE A 75 3.90 -1.93 6.86
CA PHE A 75 2.52 -2.04 6.35
C PHE A 75 1.86 -3.33 6.85
N SER A 76 0.61 -3.21 7.29
CA SER A 76 -0.35 -4.32 7.28
C SER A 76 -1.15 -4.19 6.00
N THR A 77 -1.22 -5.23 5.17
CA THR A 77 -1.88 -5.16 3.87
C THR A 77 -2.25 -6.54 3.34
N HIS A 78 -3.31 -6.60 2.53
CA HIS A 78 -3.68 -7.73 1.70
C HIS A 78 -3.53 -7.42 0.19
N ASN A 79 -2.96 -6.26 -0.17
CA ASN A 79 -2.75 -5.85 -1.56
C ASN A 79 -1.33 -6.19 -2.02
N PRO A 80 -1.15 -7.09 -3.00
CA PRO A 80 0.16 -7.55 -3.46
C PRO A 80 1.01 -6.42 -4.08
N ASN A 81 0.39 -5.36 -4.57
CA ASN A 81 1.13 -4.22 -5.13
C ASN A 81 2.03 -3.54 -4.08
N ILE A 82 1.63 -3.54 -2.81
CA ILE A 82 2.41 -2.88 -1.76
C ILE A 82 3.74 -3.61 -1.52
N PRO A 83 3.78 -4.90 -1.16
CA PRO A 83 5.05 -5.58 -0.95
C PRO A 83 5.84 -5.77 -2.24
N VAL A 84 5.19 -6.13 -3.36
CA VAL A 84 5.89 -6.49 -4.60
C VAL A 84 6.45 -5.26 -5.31
N LEU A 85 5.62 -4.26 -5.60
CA LEU A 85 6.05 -3.05 -6.28
C LEU A 85 6.80 -2.08 -5.36
N GLY A 86 6.52 -2.13 -4.05
CA GLY A 86 7.22 -1.38 -3.02
C GLY A 86 8.59 -1.95 -2.67
N GLU A 87 8.95 -3.13 -3.20
CA GLU A 87 10.23 -3.81 -2.96
C GLU A 87 10.48 -4.01 -1.46
N ALA A 88 9.50 -4.63 -0.77
CA ALA A 88 9.58 -4.87 0.66
C ALA A 88 10.84 -5.69 1.02
N ILE A 89 11.58 -5.23 2.01
CA ILE A 89 12.82 -5.87 2.47
C ILE A 89 12.53 -7.14 3.25
N ASN A 90 11.46 -7.12 4.05
CA ASN A 90 11.01 -8.26 4.85
C ASN A 90 9.49 -8.35 4.82
N ILE A 91 8.98 -9.55 4.72
CA ILE A 91 7.54 -9.85 4.71
C ILE A 91 7.27 -10.86 5.83
N ILE A 92 6.18 -10.63 6.55
CA ILE A 92 5.71 -11.49 7.63
C ILE A 92 4.29 -11.92 7.28
N HIS A 93 4.11 -13.22 7.03
CA HIS A 93 2.79 -13.80 6.84
C HIS A 93 2.20 -14.22 8.18
N LEU A 94 1.07 -13.62 8.54
CA LEU A 94 0.32 -13.94 9.74
C LEU A 94 -0.87 -14.82 9.40
N GLU A 95 -1.08 -15.87 10.18
CA GLU A 95 -2.26 -16.72 10.13
C GLU A 95 -2.93 -16.83 11.51
N SER A 96 -4.15 -17.36 11.54
CA SER A 96 -4.89 -17.66 12.76
C SER A 96 -5.49 -19.07 12.69
N ASP A 97 -5.45 -19.76 13.81
CA ASP A 97 -6.16 -21.02 14.02
C ASP A 97 -7.63 -20.82 14.50
N GLY A 98 -8.09 -19.55 14.53
CA GLY A 98 -9.40 -19.13 15.03
C GLY A 98 -9.40 -18.76 16.51
N VAL A 99 -8.30 -19.01 17.23
CA VAL A 99 -8.12 -18.66 18.65
C VAL A 99 -6.89 -17.79 18.81
N ASN A 100 -5.78 -18.16 18.17
CA ASN A 100 -4.51 -17.48 18.27
C ASN A 100 -4.01 -17.06 16.89
N GLY A 101 -3.40 -15.86 16.81
CA GLY A 101 -2.61 -15.46 15.67
C GLY A 101 -1.16 -15.94 15.78
N TYR A 102 -0.56 -16.35 14.69
CA TYR A 102 0.84 -16.79 14.65
C TYR A 102 1.53 -16.39 13.35
N VAL A 103 2.86 -16.33 13.39
CA VAL A 103 3.68 -16.13 12.20
C VAL A 103 3.81 -17.46 11.45
N LYS A 104 3.29 -17.52 10.23
CA LYS A 104 3.41 -18.69 9.35
C LYS A 104 4.72 -18.69 8.60
N ALA A 105 5.09 -17.55 8.02
CA ALA A 105 6.32 -17.37 7.28
C ALA A 105 6.89 -15.97 7.51
N SER A 106 8.20 -15.82 7.44
CA SER A 106 8.86 -14.51 7.47
C SER A 106 10.16 -14.59 6.66
N GLY A 107 10.37 -13.59 5.79
CA GLY A 107 11.56 -13.59 4.94
C GLY A 107 11.56 -12.49 3.88
N SER A 108 12.50 -12.59 2.97
CA SER A 108 12.67 -11.72 1.82
C SER A 108 11.57 -11.92 0.78
N LEU A 109 11.29 -10.88 -0.01
CA LEU A 109 10.38 -10.95 -1.15
C LEU A 109 10.72 -12.07 -2.16
N TYR A 110 11.98 -12.52 -2.20
CA TYR A 110 12.47 -13.51 -3.16
C TYR A 110 12.51 -14.95 -2.60
N ASP A 111 12.14 -15.15 -1.33
CA ASP A 111 12.09 -16.47 -0.73
C ASP A 111 10.87 -17.24 -1.23
N GLU A 112 11.04 -18.51 -1.61
CA GLU A 112 9.96 -19.33 -2.21
C GLU A 112 8.72 -19.40 -1.32
N GLU A 113 8.90 -19.53 -0.01
CA GLU A 113 7.81 -19.58 0.96
C GLU A 113 7.02 -18.27 1.03
N ILE A 114 7.70 -17.14 0.86
CA ILE A 114 7.07 -15.80 0.81
C ILE A 114 6.35 -15.59 -0.51
N ILE A 115 6.94 -16.00 -1.63
CA ILE A 115 6.29 -15.95 -2.94
C ILE A 115 4.99 -16.76 -2.93
N ASP A 116 5.04 -17.96 -2.36
CA ASP A 116 3.85 -18.81 -2.23
C ASP A 116 2.79 -18.20 -1.32
N SER A 117 3.21 -17.60 -0.21
CA SER A 117 2.34 -16.87 0.71
C SER A 117 1.63 -15.70 0.04
N ILE A 118 2.35 -14.83 -0.68
CA ILE A 118 1.77 -13.70 -1.42
C ILE A 118 0.78 -14.21 -2.47
N SER A 119 1.19 -15.20 -3.26
CA SER A 119 0.34 -15.78 -4.31
C SER A 119 -0.96 -16.35 -3.73
N THR A 120 -0.87 -17.09 -2.63
CA THR A 120 -2.03 -17.77 -2.03
C THR A 120 -2.97 -16.78 -1.36
N VAL A 121 -2.43 -15.87 -0.53
CA VAL A 121 -3.24 -14.98 0.31
C VAL A 121 -3.78 -13.79 -0.48
N MET A 122 -2.95 -13.19 -1.34
CA MET A 122 -3.27 -11.90 -1.98
C MET A 122 -3.76 -12.08 -3.41
N GLU A 123 -3.33 -13.14 -4.11
CA GLU A 123 -3.66 -13.35 -5.53
C GLU A 123 -4.72 -14.42 -5.76
N GLY A 124 -5.14 -15.11 -4.70
CA GLY A 124 -6.08 -16.22 -4.79
C GLY A 124 -5.50 -17.51 -5.34
N GLY A 125 -4.17 -17.67 -5.21
CA GLY A 125 -3.39 -18.82 -5.66
C GLY A 125 -2.81 -18.68 -7.07
N LYS A 126 -1.83 -19.53 -7.38
CA LYS A 126 -1.09 -19.52 -8.64
C LYS A 126 -2.01 -19.66 -9.87
N ASP A 127 -3.03 -20.51 -9.78
CA ASP A 127 -3.97 -20.75 -10.90
C ASP A 127 -4.80 -19.49 -11.24
N ALA A 128 -5.25 -18.76 -10.21
CA ALA A 128 -5.99 -17.53 -10.40
C ALA A 128 -5.10 -16.43 -10.99
N PHE A 129 -3.85 -16.33 -10.52
CA PHE A 129 -2.86 -15.42 -11.08
C PHE A 129 -2.57 -15.70 -12.55
N VAL A 130 -2.31 -16.98 -12.91
CA VAL A 130 -2.05 -17.39 -14.30
C VAL A 130 -3.24 -17.08 -15.21
N LYS A 131 -4.47 -17.42 -14.79
CA LYS A 131 -5.68 -17.12 -15.58
C LYS A 131 -5.86 -15.62 -15.83
N ARG A 132 -5.60 -14.76 -14.83
CA ARG A 132 -5.65 -13.31 -15.01
C ARG A 132 -4.57 -12.85 -16.00
N ALA A 133 -3.34 -13.34 -15.85
CA ALA A 133 -2.24 -13.00 -16.75
C ALA A 133 -2.51 -13.41 -18.21
N GLU A 134 -3.12 -14.58 -18.41
CA GLU A 134 -3.55 -15.04 -19.74
C GLU A 134 -4.65 -14.15 -20.34
N PHE A 135 -5.65 -13.80 -19.52
CA PHE A 135 -6.73 -12.90 -19.96
C PHE A 135 -6.20 -11.55 -20.46
N TYR A 136 -5.23 -10.96 -19.78
CA TYR A 136 -4.65 -9.67 -20.18
C TYR A 136 -3.65 -9.77 -21.35
N ARG A 137 -3.14 -10.97 -21.70
CA ARG A 137 -2.23 -11.18 -22.84
C ARG A 137 -2.92 -11.27 -24.20
N VAL A 138 -4.22 -11.45 -24.23
CA VAL A 138 -4.98 -11.71 -25.48
C VAL A 138 -5.13 -10.46 -26.35
N GLU A 139 -4.69 -9.28 -25.94
CA GLU A 139 -4.83 -8.02 -26.68
C GLU A 139 -3.48 -7.26 -26.89
N SER A 140 -2.38 -7.98 -27.07
CA SER A 140 -1.08 -7.34 -27.37
C SER A 140 -0.58 -7.71 -28.77
#